data_ff4ef9b16ccc591511c5b63c61ef1f41
#
_entry.id   ff4ef9b16ccc591511c5b63c61ef1f41
#
_cell.length_a   1.000
_cell.length_b   1.000
_cell.length_c   1.000
_cell.angle_alpha   90.00
_cell.angle_beta   90.00
_cell.angle_gamma   90.00
#
_symmetry.space_group_name_H-M   'P 1'
#
loop_
_entity.id
_entity.type
_entity.pdbx_description
1 polymer ?
#
loop_
_entity_poly.entity_id
_entity_poly.type
_entity_poly.pdbx_seq_one_letter_code
_entity_poly.pdbx_strand_id
1 'polypeptide(L)'
;MITLVVVAVLAGGGMVAGGLYFRSINSGIERVDAFADVPEESRPQVVAKGALNIMILGSDSRDPENSSGSRTDTIILAHLPKDRQSAQLISIPRDSWVSVPESPKGRGGRDAKINAAFAWGGVPLMVQTVEKFTGVRIDNVAMVDFAGFKEIVDALGGIDITVEKGFTSKHSLNPDGRREFVAGRQTMDGGAALDYARERYAFAEGDFTRIKHQQQVIKAILDKAASGGTLGSPTKLNSFVRATADAVAVDESMSLLDLATQLRHLRSGQLGFYTCPTKGTGQMGNESVVLVDKPKAERVFDAIRRDAVGEIATATK
;
A
#
# COMPACT_ATOMS: atom_id res chain seq x y z
N MET A 1 -0.91 1.32 -3.00
CA MET A 1 -1.87 2.40 -3.28
C MET A 1 -1.59 3.65 -2.46
N ILE A 2 -1.26 3.52 -1.20
CA ILE A 2 -1.02 4.61 -0.24
C ILE A 2 0.39 5.21 -0.33
N THR A 3 1.40 4.43 -0.67
CA THR A 3 2.78 4.94 -0.86
C THR A 3 2.81 6.15 -1.76
N LEU A 4 1.85 6.18 -2.67
CA LEU A 4 1.68 7.24 -3.62
C LEU A 4 1.01 8.47 -3.09
N VAL A 5 0.09 8.29 -2.20
CA VAL A 5 -0.54 9.39 -1.54
C VAL A 5 0.48 10.12 -0.70
N VAL A 6 1.27 9.39 0.03
CA VAL A 6 2.40 9.94 0.77
C VAL A 6 3.42 10.53 -0.21
N VAL A 7 3.83 9.86 -1.26
CA VAL A 7 4.80 10.35 -2.26
C VAL A 7 4.23 11.48 -3.11
N ALA A 8 2.95 11.54 -3.40
CA ALA A 8 2.36 12.59 -4.23
C ALA A 8 2.04 13.89 -3.46
N VAL A 9 1.68 13.81 -2.18
CA VAL A 9 1.74 14.99 -1.27
C VAL A 9 3.15 15.57 -1.27
N LEU A 10 4.14 14.74 -1.48
CA LEU A 10 5.55 15.01 -1.40
C LEU A 10 6.14 15.69 -2.63
N ALA A 11 5.64 15.38 -3.82
CA ALA A 11 6.13 15.99 -5.06
C ALA A 11 5.61 17.43 -5.28
N GLY A 12 4.55 17.84 -4.54
CA GLY A 12 3.87 19.13 -4.69
C GLY A 12 4.28 20.25 -3.73
N GLY A 13 5.20 20.03 -2.82
CA GLY A 13 5.57 20.96 -1.75
C GLY A 13 6.24 22.26 -2.22
N GLY A 14 5.44 23.24 -2.62
CA GLY A 14 5.83 24.64 -2.74
C GLY A 14 5.81 25.34 -1.38
N MET A 15 6.93 25.97 -1.05
CA MET A 15 7.29 26.57 0.24
C MET A 15 6.37 27.70 0.77
N VAL A 16 6.35 27.79 2.09
CA VAL A 16 6.33 28.98 3.00
C VAL A 16 5.04 29.61 3.47
N ALA A 17 3.91 29.63 2.78
CA ALA A 17 2.65 29.94 3.47
C ALA A 17 2.17 28.73 4.32
N GLY A 18 3.00 27.77 4.41
CA GLY A 18 2.91 26.37 4.70
C GLY A 18 2.73 25.99 6.17
N GLY A 19 3.36 26.62 7.11
CA GLY A 19 3.37 26.09 8.47
C GLY A 19 1.98 25.98 9.12
N LEU A 20 1.15 27.00 8.98
CA LEU A 20 -0.23 27.00 9.49
C LEU A 20 -1.15 26.12 8.62
N TYR A 21 -0.95 26.13 7.32
CA TYR A 21 -1.70 25.31 6.37
C TYR A 21 -1.38 23.81 6.57
N PHE A 22 -0.09 23.45 6.67
CA PHE A 22 0.32 22.08 6.94
C PHE A 22 -0.09 21.61 8.34
N ARG A 23 -0.10 22.50 9.33
CA ARG A 23 -0.61 22.18 10.67
C ARG A 23 -2.13 21.89 10.63
N SER A 24 -2.89 22.64 9.84
CA SER A 24 -4.32 22.39 9.61
C SER A 24 -4.56 21.04 8.89
N ILE A 25 -3.75 20.68 7.90
CA ILE A 25 -3.85 19.38 7.22
C ILE A 25 -3.49 18.23 8.16
N ASN A 26 -2.38 18.36 8.88
CA ASN A 26 -1.91 17.31 9.77
C ASN A 26 -2.86 17.04 10.96
N SER A 27 -3.63 18.05 11.39
CA SER A 27 -4.65 17.89 12.45
C SER A 27 -5.94 17.19 11.96
N GLY A 28 -6.16 17.10 10.63
CA GLY A 28 -7.29 16.38 10.04
C GLY A 28 -6.99 14.91 9.70
N ILE A 29 -5.72 14.49 9.79
CA ILE A 29 -5.33 13.12 9.45
C ILE A 29 -5.73 12.19 10.58
N GLU A 30 -6.42 11.11 10.25
CA GLU A 30 -6.77 10.05 11.18
C GLU A 30 -5.51 9.34 11.70
N ARG A 31 -5.43 9.12 13.01
CA ARG A 31 -4.30 8.47 13.65
C ARG A 31 -4.67 7.07 14.11
N VAL A 32 -3.76 6.13 13.91
CA VAL A 32 -3.90 4.73 14.28
C VAL A 32 -2.76 4.36 15.22
N ASP A 33 -3.10 3.77 16.36
CA ASP A 33 -2.09 3.14 17.21
C ASP A 33 -1.66 1.80 16.61
N ALA A 34 -0.74 1.90 15.64
CA ALA A 34 -0.28 0.75 14.87
C ALA A 34 0.64 -0.17 15.67
N PHE A 35 1.18 0.30 16.79
CA PHE A 35 2.16 -0.41 17.60
C PHE A 35 1.63 -0.73 19.02
N ALA A 36 0.34 -0.51 19.28
CA ALA A 36 -0.31 -0.93 20.51
C ALA A 36 -0.09 -2.43 20.76
N ASP A 37 0.30 -2.77 21.95
CA ASP A 37 0.54 -4.16 22.37
C ASP A 37 1.55 -4.94 21.50
N VAL A 38 2.41 -4.25 20.73
CA VAL A 38 3.52 -4.87 20.01
C VAL A 38 4.77 -4.82 20.89
N PRO A 39 5.18 -5.95 21.51
CA PRO A 39 6.32 -5.95 22.41
C PRO A 39 7.60 -5.60 21.64
N GLU A 40 8.34 -4.59 22.11
CA GLU A 40 9.55 -4.13 21.42
C GLU A 40 10.60 -5.24 21.28
N GLU A 41 10.69 -6.12 22.28
CA GLU A 41 11.59 -7.28 22.28
C GLU A 41 11.26 -8.33 21.20
N SER A 42 10.02 -8.34 20.69
CA SER A 42 9.60 -9.25 19.62
C SER A 42 9.85 -8.68 18.22
N ARG A 43 10.17 -7.39 18.14
CA ARG A 43 10.36 -6.70 16.87
C ARG A 43 11.77 -6.94 16.30
N PRO A 44 11.89 -7.01 14.95
CA PRO A 44 13.19 -7.13 14.30
C PRO A 44 14.14 -5.99 14.67
N GLN A 45 15.43 -6.29 14.77
CA GLN A 45 16.45 -5.27 14.98
C GLN A 45 16.62 -4.38 13.75
N VAL A 46 16.89 -3.09 13.97
CA VAL A 46 17.24 -2.16 12.89
C VAL A 46 18.64 -2.48 12.38
N VAL A 47 18.74 -2.99 11.15
CA VAL A 47 20.01 -3.32 10.50
C VAL A 47 20.56 -2.11 9.76
N ALA A 48 19.77 -1.48 8.88
CA ALA A 48 20.18 -0.31 8.10
C ALA A 48 19.63 0.97 8.73
N LYS A 49 20.46 1.67 9.49
CA LYS A 49 20.08 2.97 10.09
C LYS A 49 19.82 4.01 9.01
N GLY A 50 18.69 4.70 9.13
CA GLY A 50 18.27 5.77 8.22
C GLY A 50 17.43 5.32 7.03
N ALA A 51 17.38 4.04 6.69
CA ALA A 51 16.33 3.51 5.82
C ALA A 51 14.97 3.54 6.55
N LEU A 52 13.86 3.56 5.79
CA LEU A 52 12.51 3.63 6.35
C LEU A 52 11.63 2.57 5.70
N ASN A 53 10.96 1.77 6.51
CA ASN A 53 10.05 0.73 6.06
C ASN A 53 8.62 1.08 6.47
N ILE A 54 7.76 1.30 5.51
CA ILE A 54 6.36 1.68 5.72
C ILE A 54 5.47 0.52 5.31
N MET A 55 4.66 0.02 6.23
CA MET A 55 3.61 -0.94 5.89
C MET A 55 2.38 -0.18 5.40
N ILE A 56 1.89 -0.55 4.23
CA ILE A 56 0.77 0.09 3.59
C ILE A 56 -0.35 -0.90 3.43
N LEU A 57 -1.52 -0.54 3.98
CA LEU A 57 -2.70 -1.38 4.00
C LEU A 57 -3.83 -0.74 3.20
N GLY A 58 -4.44 -1.52 2.31
CA GLY A 58 -5.71 -1.18 1.67
C GLY A 58 -6.84 -1.98 2.31
N SER A 59 -7.83 -1.30 2.89
CA SER A 59 -8.94 -1.93 3.59
C SER A 59 -10.29 -1.63 2.93
N ASP A 60 -11.27 -2.47 3.16
CA ASP A 60 -12.67 -2.23 2.81
C ASP A 60 -13.44 -1.45 3.90
N SER A 61 -12.83 -1.23 5.06
CA SER A 61 -13.40 -0.48 6.19
C SER A 61 -12.64 0.81 6.46
N ARG A 62 -13.39 1.85 6.85
CA ARG A 62 -12.84 3.12 7.34
C ARG A 62 -12.45 3.09 8.81
N ASP A 63 -12.93 2.10 9.57
CA ASP A 63 -12.69 2.02 11.00
C ASP A 63 -11.48 1.12 11.30
N PRO A 64 -10.29 1.69 11.53
CA PRO A 64 -9.09 0.90 11.84
C PRO A 64 -9.17 0.24 13.21
N GLU A 65 -10.02 0.72 14.12
CA GLU A 65 -10.19 0.18 15.46
C GLU A 65 -11.21 -0.99 15.47
N ASN A 66 -12.19 -0.96 14.57
CA ASN A 66 -13.19 -2.02 14.43
C ASN A 66 -12.91 -2.90 13.21
N SER A 67 -11.79 -3.60 13.23
CA SER A 67 -11.38 -4.54 12.18
C SER A 67 -12.22 -5.83 12.14
N SER A 68 -13.20 -5.99 13.04
CA SER A 68 -14.03 -7.19 13.15
C SER A 68 -14.86 -7.43 11.88
N GLY A 69 -14.41 -8.38 11.05
CA GLY A 69 -15.04 -8.69 9.76
C GLY A 69 -14.46 -7.92 8.56
N SER A 70 -13.66 -6.89 8.77
CA SER A 70 -12.96 -6.16 7.74
C SER A 70 -11.77 -6.95 7.20
N ARG A 71 -11.47 -6.79 5.92
CA ARG A 71 -10.36 -7.48 5.27
C ARG A 71 -9.42 -6.49 4.63
N THR A 72 -8.13 -6.73 4.84
CA THR A 72 -7.07 -6.04 4.11
C THR A 72 -6.85 -6.75 2.79
N ASP A 73 -7.17 -6.09 1.70
CA ASP A 73 -7.03 -6.63 0.34
C ASP A 73 -5.68 -6.28 -0.29
N THR A 74 -4.99 -5.28 0.24
CA THR A 74 -3.69 -4.80 -0.23
C THR A 74 -2.73 -4.71 0.94
N ILE A 75 -1.59 -5.38 0.83
CA ILE A 75 -0.50 -5.32 1.81
C ILE A 75 0.78 -5.03 1.02
N ILE A 76 1.40 -3.88 1.28
CA ILE A 76 2.64 -3.46 0.62
C ILE A 76 3.65 -3.08 1.69
N LEU A 77 4.85 -3.64 1.59
CA LEU A 77 6.01 -3.16 2.29
C LEU A 77 6.75 -2.18 1.39
N ALA A 78 6.73 -0.90 1.75
CA ALA A 78 7.46 0.15 1.06
C ALA A 78 8.78 0.40 1.79
N HIS A 79 9.88 0.15 1.10
CA HIS A 79 11.22 0.44 1.57
C HIS A 79 11.75 1.72 0.92
N LEU A 80 12.14 2.67 1.74
CA LEU A 80 12.77 3.93 1.35
C LEU A 80 14.23 3.87 1.80
N PRO A 81 15.19 3.74 0.86
CA PRO A 81 16.60 3.73 1.18
C PRO A 81 17.01 4.98 1.94
N LYS A 82 18.11 4.90 2.69
CA LYS A 82 18.65 6.04 3.47
C LYS A 82 18.92 7.28 2.62
N ASP A 83 19.23 7.11 1.34
CA ASP A 83 19.51 8.23 0.41
C ASP A 83 18.24 8.88 -0.16
N ARG A 84 17.04 8.24 0.03
CA ARG A 84 15.76 8.72 -0.49
C ARG A 84 15.68 8.90 -2.01
N GLN A 85 16.59 8.27 -2.77
CA GLN A 85 16.63 8.41 -4.23
C GLN A 85 15.69 7.47 -4.96
N SER A 86 15.14 6.49 -4.26
CA SER A 86 14.18 5.51 -4.80
C SER A 86 13.20 5.04 -3.73
N ALA A 87 12.19 4.28 -4.15
CA ALA A 87 11.34 3.52 -3.24
C ALA A 87 11.08 2.14 -3.84
N GLN A 88 11.12 1.11 -3.01
CA GLN A 88 10.86 -0.28 -3.40
C GLN A 88 9.57 -0.74 -2.75
N LEU A 89 8.61 -1.12 -3.57
CA LEU A 89 7.28 -1.52 -3.14
C LEU A 89 7.10 -3.02 -3.34
N ILE A 90 7.07 -3.76 -2.26
CA ILE A 90 6.91 -5.20 -2.26
C ILE A 90 5.46 -5.53 -1.89
N SER A 91 4.65 -5.94 -2.87
CA SER A 91 3.30 -6.42 -2.64
C SER A 91 3.34 -7.82 -2.04
N ILE A 92 2.68 -8.01 -0.90
CA ILE A 92 2.51 -9.30 -0.25
C ILE A 92 1.09 -9.79 -0.57
N PRO A 93 0.94 -10.93 -1.26
CA PRO A 93 -0.38 -11.47 -1.57
C PRO A 93 -1.18 -11.72 -0.28
N ARG A 94 -2.41 -11.23 -0.21
CA ARG A 94 -3.24 -11.28 1.00
C ARG A 94 -3.55 -12.70 1.50
N ASP A 95 -3.53 -13.67 0.58
CA ASP A 95 -3.79 -15.08 0.87
C ASP A 95 -2.48 -15.86 1.14
N SER A 96 -1.32 -15.19 1.34
CA SER A 96 -0.06 -15.82 1.70
C SER A 96 -0.21 -16.58 3.01
N TRP A 97 0.21 -17.87 2.99
CA TRP A 97 0.15 -18.76 4.16
C TRP A 97 1.36 -18.53 5.05
N VAL A 98 1.13 -17.95 6.22
CA VAL A 98 2.17 -17.52 7.16
C VAL A 98 1.80 -17.81 8.61
N SER A 99 2.77 -17.81 9.51
CA SER A 99 2.52 -17.90 10.95
C SER A 99 2.03 -16.55 11.47
N VAL A 100 0.81 -16.52 11.99
CA VAL A 100 0.21 -15.35 12.64
C VAL A 100 0.44 -15.44 14.14
N PRO A 101 1.04 -14.45 14.81
CA PRO A 101 1.18 -14.42 16.27
C PRO A 101 -0.18 -14.50 16.98
N GLU A 102 -0.15 -14.84 18.25
CA GLU A 102 -1.35 -14.79 19.08
C GLU A 102 -1.66 -13.32 19.44
N SER A 103 -2.91 -12.90 19.22
CA SER A 103 -3.38 -11.58 19.62
C SER A 103 -3.73 -11.55 21.11
N PRO A 104 -3.78 -10.37 21.75
CA PRO A 104 -4.27 -10.24 23.13
C PRO A 104 -5.69 -10.77 23.35
N LYS A 105 -6.47 -10.87 22.28
CA LYS A 105 -7.85 -11.44 22.29
C LYS A 105 -7.87 -12.97 22.11
N GLY A 106 -6.72 -13.65 22.16
CA GLY A 106 -6.61 -15.11 22.05
C GLY A 106 -6.88 -15.65 20.63
N ARG A 107 -6.80 -14.80 19.61
CA ARG A 107 -6.88 -15.22 18.19
C ARG A 107 -5.50 -15.23 17.58
N GLY A 108 -5.24 -16.15 16.65
CA GLY A 108 -3.89 -16.31 16.08
C GLY A 108 -3.18 -17.52 16.70
N GLY A 109 -1.87 -17.40 16.93
CA GLY A 109 -1.02 -18.47 17.44
C GLY A 109 -0.88 -19.66 16.48
N ARG A 110 -1.20 -19.49 15.19
CA ARG A 110 -1.23 -20.55 14.17
C ARG A 110 -0.93 -20.01 12.78
N ASP A 111 -0.67 -20.93 11.86
CA ASP A 111 -0.58 -20.59 10.45
C ASP A 111 -1.96 -20.26 9.87
N ALA A 112 -2.01 -19.20 9.06
CA ALA A 112 -3.21 -18.73 8.40
C ALA A 112 -2.86 -17.86 7.18
N LYS A 113 -3.86 -17.41 6.43
CA LYS A 113 -3.70 -16.34 5.45
C LYS A 113 -3.28 -15.06 6.15
N ILE A 114 -2.31 -14.35 5.60
CA ILE A 114 -1.75 -13.15 6.24
C ILE A 114 -2.83 -12.08 6.53
N ASN A 115 -3.85 -11.95 5.68
CA ASN A 115 -4.95 -11.02 5.90
C ASN A 115 -5.83 -11.34 7.12
N ALA A 116 -5.78 -12.57 7.63
CA ALA A 116 -6.49 -12.94 8.85
C ALA A 116 -5.96 -12.20 10.08
N ALA A 117 -4.67 -11.81 10.07
CA ALA A 117 -4.08 -11.03 11.15
C ALA A 117 -4.83 -9.70 11.37
N PHE A 118 -5.20 -9.02 10.29
CA PHE A 118 -5.98 -7.79 10.39
C PHE A 118 -7.36 -8.02 11.00
N ALA A 119 -8.08 -9.05 10.55
CA ALA A 119 -9.40 -9.40 11.07
C ALA A 119 -9.39 -9.88 12.54
N TRP A 120 -8.25 -10.42 13.01
CA TRP A 120 -8.12 -10.99 14.35
C TRP A 120 -7.57 -10.01 15.40
N GLY A 121 -6.74 -9.07 15.01
CA GLY A 121 -6.09 -8.16 15.94
C GLY A 121 -5.75 -6.79 15.35
N GLY A 122 -6.41 -6.40 14.24
CA GLY A 122 -6.23 -5.08 13.64
C GLY A 122 -4.82 -4.83 13.13
N VAL A 123 -4.48 -3.55 13.08
CA VAL A 123 -3.18 -3.07 12.61
C VAL A 123 -2.02 -3.63 13.45
N PRO A 124 -2.07 -3.66 14.79
CA PRO A 124 -0.96 -4.16 15.59
C PRO A 124 -0.61 -5.62 15.30
N LEU A 125 -1.60 -6.51 15.18
CA LEU A 125 -1.34 -7.92 14.84
C LEU A 125 -0.84 -8.08 13.40
N MET A 126 -1.30 -7.22 12.48
CA MET A 126 -0.78 -7.20 11.11
C MET A 126 0.69 -6.78 11.08
N VAL A 127 1.09 -5.75 11.86
CA VAL A 127 2.51 -5.35 12.02
C VAL A 127 3.34 -6.53 12.52
N GLN A 128 2.94 -7.13 13.64
CA GLN A 128 3.65 -8.29 14.21
C GLN A 128 3.78 -9.45 13.20
N THR A 129 2.70 -9.70 12.45
CA THR A 129 2.68 -10.78 11.44
C THR A 129 3.63 -10.48 10.30
N VAL A 130 3.63 -9.26 9.75
CA VAL A 130 4.52 -8.85 8.67
C VAL A 130 5.96 -8.82 9.14
N GLU A 131 6.26 -8.27 10.31
CA GLU A 131 7.60 -8.26 10.91
C GLU A 131 8.13 -9.69 11.13
N LYS A 132 7.31 -10.59 11.72
CA LYS A 132 7.66 -11.99 11.91
C LYS A 132 7.91 -12.73 10.58
N PHE A 133 7.08 -12.46 9.58
CA PHE A 133 7.17 -13.10 8.27
C PHE A 133 8.38 -12.64 7.47
N THR A 134 8.69 -11.33 7.51
CA THR A 134 9.72 -10.71 6.66
C THR A 134 11.06 -10.52 7.36
N GLY A 135 11.07 -10.51 8.68
CA GLY A 135 12.22 -10.06 9.48
C GLY A 135 12.57 -8.59 9.30
N VAL A 136 11.73 -7.82 8.60
CA VAL A 136 11.91 -6.39 8.36
C VAL A 136 11.16 -5.63 9.43
N ARG A 137 11.85 -4.72 10.14
CA ARG A 137 11.21 -3.82 11.10
C ARG A 137 10.36 -2.80 10.35
N ILE A 138 9.12 -2.63 10.78
CA ILE A 138 8.18 -1.63 10.26
C ILE A 138 8.33 -0.35 11.08
N ASP A 139 8.69 0.74 10.43
CA ASP A 139 8.87 2.04 11.10
C ASP A 139 7.56 2.82 11.19
N ASN A 140 6.74 2.73 10.13
CA ASN A 140 5.46 3.40 10.05
C ASN A 140 4.39 2.55 9.37
N VAL A 141 3.13 2.91 9.60
CA VAL A 141 1.96 2.31 8.97
C VAL A 141 1.09 3.38 8.34
N ALA A 142 0.58 3.09 7.15
CA ALA A 142 -0.43 3.91 6.50
C ALA A 142 -1.56 3.04 5.96
N MET A 143 -2.81 3.50 6.11
CA MET A 143 -4.01 2.82 5.63
C MET A 143 -4.81 3.73 4.71
N VAL A 144 -5.46 3.11 3.71
CA VAL A 144 -6.49 3.78 2.89
C VAL A 144 -7.68 2.85 2.71
N ASP A 145 -8.86 3.42 2.80
CA ASP A 145 -10.08 2.73 2.44
C ASP A 145 -10.49 2.96 0.97
N PHE A 146 -11.56 2.29 0.54
CA PHE A 146 -12.04 2.41 -0.83
C PHE A 146 -12.65 3.79 -1.15
N ALA A 147 -13.22 4.46 -0.17
CA ALA A 147 -13.82 5.78 -0.38
C ALA A 147 -12.72 6.83 -0.55
N GLY A 148 -11.76 6.85 0.37
CA GLY A 148 -10.60 7.73 0.28
C GLY A 148 -9.78 7.52 -0.98
N PHE A 149 -9.62 6.26 -1.42
CA PHE A 149 -8.98 5.99 -2.71
C PHE A 149 -9.68 6.68 -3.88
N LYS A 150 -11.02 6.60 -3.95
CA LYS A 150 -11.78 7.28 -5.01
C LYS A 150 -11.58 8.79 -4.96
N GLU A 151 -11.67 9.37 -3.76
CA GLU A 151 -11.49 10.80 -3.55
C GLU A 151 -10.12 11.31 -4.01
N ILE A 152 -9.06 10.54 -3.76
CA ILE A 152 -7.70 10.86 -4.22
C ILE A 152 -7.63 10.90 -5.75
N VAL A 153 -8.17 9.88 -6.42
CA VAL A 153 -8.15 9.78 -7.88
C VAL A 153 -8.98 10.92 -8.50
N ASP A 154 -10.16 11.18 -7.93
CA ASP A 154 -11.07 12.23 -8.42
C ASP A 154 -10.49 13.63 -8.20
N ALA A 155 -9.80 13.89 -7.10
CA ALA A 155 -9.09 15.14 -6.84
C ALA A 155 -7.96 15.43 -7.86
N LEU A 156 -7.38 14.38 -8.46
CA LEU A 156 -6.44 14.50 -9.58
C LEU A 156 -7.12 14.75 -10.94
N GLY A 157 -8.46 14.69 -10.98
CA GLY A 157 -9.23 14.72 -12.22
C GLY A 157 -9.13 13.42 -13.02
N GLY A 158 -8.96 12.30 -12.33
CA GLY A 158 -8.78 10.97 -12.91
C GLY A 158 -7.32 10.64 -13.23
N ILE A 159 -7.08 9.36 -13.53
CA ILE A 159 -5.77 8.81 -13.87
C ILE A 159 -5.79 8.09 -15.21
N ASP A 160 -4.67 8.10 -15.92
CA ASP A 160 -4.53 7.42 -17.20
C ASP A 160 -3.91 6.03 -17.01
N ILE A 161 -4.64 5.00 -17.41
CA ILE A 161 -4.22 3.58 -17.34
C ILE A 161 -4.18 3.00 -18.75
N THR A 162 -3.14 2.24 -19.06
CA THR A 162 -3.11 1.40 -20.26
C THR A 162 -3.59 0.00 -19.89
N VAL A 163 -4.81 -0.32 -20.30
CA VAL A 163 -5.41 -1.66 -20.14
C VAL A 163 -4.78 -2.60 -21.14
N GLU A 164 -4.03 -3.60 -20.68
CA GLU A 164 -3.32 -4.54 -21.57
C GLU A 164 -4.27 -5.43 -22.36
N LYS A 165 -5.31 -5.92 -21.70
CA LYS A 165 -6.35 -6.78 -22.27
C LYS A 165 -7.72 -6.35 -21.78
N GLY A 166 -8.66 -6.15 -22.69
CA GLY A 166 -10.04 -5.78 -22.36
C GLY A 166 -10.74 -6.86 -21.54
N PHE A 167 -11.59 -6.45 -20.62
CA PHE A 167 -12.39 -7.33 -19.77
C PHE A 167 -13.61 -6.62 -19.22
N THR A 168 -14.61 -7.40 -18.78
CA THR A 168 -15.74 -6.91 -18.01
C THR A 168 -15.52 -7.24 -16.54
N SER A 169 -15.58 -6.25 -15.68
CA SER A 169 -15.42 -6.44 -14.22
C SER A 169 -16.51 -7.37 -13.69
N LYS A 170 -16.10 -8.39 -12.95
CA LYS A 170 -17.02 -9.30 -12.24
C LYS A 170 -17.24 -8.88 -10.79
N HIS A 171 -16.47 -7.91 -10.32
CA HIS A 171 -16.46 -7.46 -8.92
C HIS A 171 -16.61 -5.93 -8.83
N SER A 172 -17.39 -5.36 -9.73
CA SER A 172 -17.66 -3.92 -9.76
C SER A 172 -18.50 -3.49 -8.56
N LEU A 173 -18.14 -2.34 -8.00
CA LEU A 173 -18.96 -1.58 -7.03
C LEU A 173 -19.86 -0.54 -7.73
N ASN A 174 -19.88 -0.52 -9.06
CA ASN A 174 -20.72 0.37 -9.83
C ASN A 174 -22.20 -0.01 -9.66
N PRO A 175 -23.06 0.89 -9.17
CA PRO A 175 -24.50 0.62 -9.03
C PRO A 175 -25.20 0.36 -10.37
N ASP A 176 -24.66 0.88 -11.48
CA ASP A 176 -25.21 0.73 -12.84
C ASP A 176 -24.83 -0.61 -13.50
N GLY A 177 -24.19 -1.50 -12.77
CA GLY A 177 -23.80 -2.81 -13.24
C GLY A 177 -22.30 -3.00 -13.46
N ARG A 178 -21.95 -4.05 -14.22
CA ARG A 178 -20.56 -4.39 -14.46
C ARG A 178 -19.90 -3.40 -15.41
N ARG A 179 -18.69 -2.92 -15.02
CA ARG A 179 -17.90 -2.01 -15.83
C ARG A 179 -17.12 -2.78 -16.90
N GLU A 180 -17.12 -2.27 -18.11
CA GLU A 180 -16.31 -2.78 -19.21
C GLU A 180 -15.02 -1.95 -19.32
N PHE A 181 -13.89 -2.63 -19.44
CA PHE A 181 -12.58 -2.06 -19.67
C PHE A 181 -12.08 -2.50 -21.05
N VAL A 182 -11.96 -1.58 -21.99
CA VAL A 182 -11.46 -1.84 -23.36
C VAL A 182 -9.92 -1.83 -23.32
N ALA A 183 -9.28 -2.64 -24.16
CA ALA A 183 -7.82 -2.59 -24.28
C ALA A 183 -7.35 -1.23 -24.81
N GLY A 184 -6.22 -0.74 -24.32
CA GLY A 184 -5.64 0.55 -24.68
C GLY A 184 -5.66 1.57 -23.55
N ARG A 185 -5.27 2.81 -23.87
CA ARG A 185 -5.21 3.90 -22.87
C ARG A 185 -6.60 4.42 -22.56
N GLN A 186 -6.90 4.51 -21.29
CA GLN A 186 -8.17 5.04 -20.77
C GLN A 186 -7.89 5.97 -19.59
N THR A 187 -8.69 7.05 -19.50
CA THR A 187 -8.74 7.87 -18.28
C THR A 187 -9.84 7.29 -17.38
N MET A 188 -9.47 7.01 -16.13
CA MET A 188 -10.35 6.40 -15.12
C MET A 188 -10.59 7.39 -14.00
N ASP A 189 -11.85 7.59 -13.62
CA ASP A 189 -12.25 8.21 -12.37
C ASP A 189 -11.96 7.30 -11.17
N GLY A 190 -12.23 7.77 -9.95
CA GLY A 190 -11.98 7.00 -8.73
C GLY A 190 -12.75 5.68 -8.69
N GLY A 191 -14.00 5.67 -9.19
CA GLY A 191 -14.82 4.46 -9.25
C GLY A 191 -14.26 3.42 -10.23
N ALA A 192 -13.91 3.85 -11.44
CA ALA A 192 -13.33 2.98 -12.44
C ALA A 192 -11.95 2.46 -12.02
N ALA A 193 -11.10 3.34 -11.47
CA ALA A 193 -9.79 2.95 -10.97
C ALA A 193 -9.87 1.93 -9.82
N LEU A 194 -10.87 2.08 -8.94
CA LEU A 194 -11.11 1.11 -7.86
C LEU A 194 -11.57 -0.24 -8.40
N ASP A 195 -12.54 -0.25 -9.33
CA ASP A 195 -13.01 -1.49 -9.96
C ASP A 195 -11.86 -2.20 -10.70
N TYR A 196 -11.02 -1.44 -11.42
CA TYR A 196 -9.83 -1.96 -12.09
C TYR A 196 -8.82 -2.57 -11.11
N ALA A 197 -8.51 -1.86 -10.02
CA ALA A 197 -7.55 -2.30 -9.01
C ALA A 197 -8.04 -3.51 -8.18
N ARG A 198 -9.35 -3.79 -8.14
CA ARG A 198 -9.95 -4.88 -7.37
C ARG A 198 -10.27 -6.11 -8.19
N GLU A 199 -10.30 -5.99 -9.53
CA GLU A 199 -10.71 -7.10 -10.39
C GLU A 199 -9.72 -8.27 -10.34
N ARG A 200 -10.24 -9.47 -10.16
CA ARG A 200 -9.49 -10.73 -10.13
C ARG A 200 -10.20 -11.89 -10.83
N TYR A 201 -11.54 -11.87 -10.85
CA TYR A 201 -12.33 -12.98 -11.37
C TYR A 201 -12.44 -13.02 -12.90
N ALA A 202 -12.06 -11.93 -13.56
CA ALA A 202 -11.99 -11.86 -15.01
C ALA A 202 -10.73 -12.53 -15.58
N PHE A 203 -9.76 -12.89 -14.73
CA PHE A 203 -8.45 -13.39 -15.12
C PHE A 203 -8.13 -14.75 -14.50
N ALA A 204 -7.44 -15.59 -15.26
CA ALA A 204 -7.01 -16.92 -14.79
C ALA A 204 -5.99 -16.83 -13.64
N GLU A 205 -5.11 -15.80 -13.67
CA GLU A 205 -4.09 -15.56 -12.65
C GLU A 205 -4.67 -14.93 -11.36
N GLY A 206 -5.94 -14.55 -11.36
CA GLY A 206 -6.69 -14.07 -10.20
C GLY A 206 -5.98 -12.96 -9.42
N ASP A 207 -5.52 -13.29 -8.23
CA ASP A 207 -4.90 -12.34 -7.29
C ASP A 207 -3.61 -11.70 -7.84
N PHE A 208 -2.82 -12.41 -8.63
CA PHE A 208 -1.60 -11.86 -9.21
C PHE A 208 -1.89 -10.78 -10.25
N THR A 209 -2.93 -10.95 -11.06
CA THR A 209 -3.40 -9.88 -11.97
C THR A 209 -3.88 -8.67 -11.18
N ARG A 210 -4.61 -8.87 -10.08
CA ARG A 210 -5.03 -7.78 -9.19
C ARG A 210 -3.83 -6.99 -8.66
N ILE A 211 -2.78 -7.66 -8.22
CA ILE A 211 -1.55 -6.99 -7.75
C ILE A 211 -0.93 -6.15 -8.87
N LYS A 212 -0.84 -6.67 -10.10
CA LYS A 212 -0.34 -5.89 -11.26
C LYS A 212 -1.19 -4.65 -11.52
N HIS A 213 -2.52 -4.78 -11.50
CA HIS A 213 -3.44 -3.65 -11.65
C HIS A 213 -3.24 -2.61 -10.55
N GLN A 214 -3.09 -3.03 -9.29
CA GLN A 214 -2.79 -2.14 -8.19
C GLN A 214 -1.48 -1.38 -8.41
N GLN A 215 -0.42 -2.04 -8.86
CA GLN A 215 0.85 -1.41 -9.18
C GLN A 215 0.74 -0.40 -10.33
N GLN A 216 -0.03 -0.71 -11.38
CA GLN A 216 -0.31 0.22 -12.48
C GLN A 216 -1.06 1.47 -12.00
N VAL A 217 -2.10 1.28 -11.20
CA VAL A 217 -2.87 2.38 -10.60
C VAL A 217 -1.99 3.24 -9.71
N ILE A 218 -1.17 2.63 -8.90
CA ILE A 218 -0.18 3.30 -8.08
C ILE A 218 0.71 4.20 -8.96
N LYS A 219 1.31 3.67 -9.97
CA LYS A 219 2.17 4.42 -10.89
C LYS A 219 1.41 5.58 -11.55
N ALA A 220 0.19 5.34 -12.02
CA ALA A 220 -0.62 6.34 -12.71
C ALA A 220 -1.03 7.53 -11.82
N ILE A 221 -1.36 7.27 -10.55
CA ILE A 221 -1.61 8.33 -9.56
C ILE A 221 -0.35 9.20 -9.39
N LEU A 222 0.85 8.60 -9.25
CA LEU A 222 2.11 9.36 -9.14
C LEU A 222 2.39 10.21 -10.37
N ASP A 223 2.30 9.59 -11.54
CA ASP A 223 2.55 10.30 -12.77
C ASP A 223 1.60 11.51 -12.91
N LYS A 224 0.33 11.33 -12.54
CA LYS A 224 -0.68 12.39 -12.56
C LYS A 224 -0.41 13.47 -11.52
N ALA A 225 -0.10 13.09 -10.30
CA ALA A 225 0.21 14.02 -9.21
C ALA A 225 1.48 14.84 -9.52
N ALA A 226 2.50 14.21 -10.09
CA ALA A 226 3.75 14.87 -10.50
C ALA A 226 3.64 15.65 -11.82
N SER A 227 2.48 15.59 -12.50
CA SER A 227 2.29 16.28 -13.77
C SER A 227 2.23 17.80 -13.60
N GLY A 228 2.68 18.53 -14.63
CA GLY A 228 2.58 19.99 -14.67
C GLY A 228 1.14 20.50 -14.55
N GLY A 229 0.15 19.69 -14.93
CA GLY A 229 -1.27 20.01 -14.78
C GLY A 229 -1.77 20.04 -13.34
N THR A 230 -1.17 19.26 -12.46
CA THR A 230 -1.46 19.25 -11.01
C THR A 230 -0.56 20.23 -10.27
N LEU A 231 0.76 20.16 -10.47
CA LEU A 231 1.74 21.01 -9.79
C LEU A 231 1.62 22.48 -10.19
N GLY A 232 1.25 22.76 -11.44
CA GLY A 232 1.06 24.13 -11.96
C GLY A 232 -0.27 24.76 -11.56
N SER A 233 -1.16 24.05 -10.87
CA SER A 233 -2.47 24.55 -10.41
C SER A 233 -2.58 24.50 -8.89
N PRO A 234 -2.46 25.65 -8.19
CA PRO A 234 -2.58 25.68 -6.73
C PRO A 234 -3.90 25.06 -6.21
N THR A 235 -4.99 25.26 -6.95
CA THR A 235 -6.31 24.70 -6.58
C THR A 235 -6.30 23.17 -6.66
N LYS A 236 -5.81 22.58 -7.78
CA LYS A 236 -5.76 21.14 -7.94
C LYS A 236 -4.82 20.49 -6.92
N LEU A 237 -3.65 21.11 -6.71
CA LEU A 237 -2.70 20.65 -5.71
C LEU A 237 -3.31 20.66 -4.31
N ASN A 238 -3.99 21.75 -3.93
CA ASN A 238 -4.66 21.83 -2.64
C ASN A 238 -5.78 20.78 -2.49
N SER A 239 -6.63 20.62 -3.52
CA SER A 239 -7.68 19.59 -3.50
C SER A 239 -7.11 18.18 -3.35
N PHE A 240 -6.04 17.88 -4.07
CA PHE A 240 -5.36 16.60 -3.99
C PHE A 240 -4.73 16.36 -2.60
N VAL A 241 -4.05 17.36 -2.03
CA VAL A 241 -3.44 17.27 -0.69
C VAL A 241 -4.50 17.04 0.40
N ARG A 242 -5.63 17.76 0.33
CA ARG A 242 -6.75 17.60 1.26
C ARG A 242 -7.41 16.23 1.12
N ALA A 243 -7.81 15.84 -0.10
CA ALA A 243 -8.40 14.53 -0.36
C ALA A 243 -7.51 13.40 0.14
N THR A 244 -6.19 13.57 0.02
CA THR A 244 -5.20 12.65 0.53
C THR A 244 -5.19 12.59 2.05
N ALA A 245 -5.15 13.76 2.71
CA ALA A 245 -5.12 13.82 4.17
C ALA A 245 -6.41 13.23 4.79
N ASP A 246 -7.55 13.49 4.15
CA ASP A 246 -8.86 13.00 4.60
C ASP A 246 -9.05 11.48 4.32
N ALA A 247 -8.28 10.94 3.37
CA ALA A 247 -8.38 9.55 2.90
C ALA A 247 -7.43 8.58 3.60
N VAL A 248 -6.43 9.09 4.32
CA VAL A 248 -5.34 8.28 4.89
C VAL A 248 -5.40 8.28 6.40
N ALA A 249 -5.37 7.10 6.99
CA ALA A 249 -5.04 6.94 8.41
C ALA A 249 -3.56 6.51 8.53
N VAL A 250 -2.82 7.14 9.44
CA VAL A 250 -1.39 6.85 9.66
C VAL A 250 -1.10 6.61 11.13
N ASP A 251 -0.01 5.91 11.41
CA ASP A 251 0.42 5.73 12.79
C ASP A 251 0.77 7.07 13.45
N GLU A 252 0.75 7.10 14.80
CA GLU A 252 0.95 8.32 15.58
C GLU A 252 2.33 8.96 15.37
N SER A 253 3.36 8.16 15.09
CA SER A 253 4.73 8.61 14.90
C SER A 253 5.01 9.18 13.53
N MET A 254 4.16 8.91 12.55
CA MET A 254 4.38 9.29 11.15
C MET A 254 4.14 10.79 10.92
N SER A 255 5.18 11.50 10.55
CA SER A 255 5.08 12.88 10.05
C SER A 255 4.97 12.88 8.53
N LEU A 256 3.76 13.14 8.01
CA LEU A 256 3.56 13.23 6.56
C LEU A 256 4.36 14.39 5.95
N LEU A 257 4.54 15.50 6.67
CA LEU A 257 5.31 16.63 6.19
C LEU A 257 6.81 16.30 6.05
N ASP A 258 7.37 15.60 7.04
CA ASP A 258 8.77 15.19 6.99
C ASP A 258 9.00 14.19 5.86
N LEU A 259 8.11 13.22 5.74
CA LEU A 259 8.14 12.27 4.64
C LEU A 259 8.00 12.98 3.31
N ALA A 260 7.05 13.96 3.20
CA ALA A 260 6.87 14.85 2.06
C ALA A 260 8.18 15.50 1.63
N THR A 261 8.79 16.13 2.57
CA THR A 261 10.03 16.88 2.34
C THR A 261 11.17 15.95 1.88
N GLN A 262 11.30 14.79 2.49
CA GLN A 262 12.33 13.81 2.16
C GLN A 262 12.17 13.23 0.74
N LEU A 263 10.92 13.01 0.31
CA LEU A 263 10.60 12.34 -0.95
C LEU A 263 10.23 13.30 -2.11
N ARG A 264 10.34 14.63 -1.92
CA ARG A 264 9.95 15.64 -2.93
C ARG A 264 10.58 15.45 -4.31
N HIS A 265 11.71 14.77 -4.38
CA HIS A 265 12.43 14.50 -5.63
C HIS A 265 12.03 13.17 -6.30
N LEU A 266 11.27 12.31 -5.60
CA LEU A 266 10.88 11.03 -6.13
C LEU A 266 9.92 11.17 -7.32
N ARG A 267 10.15 10.38 -8.36
CA ARG A 267 9.31 10.28 -9.55
C ARG A 267 8.98 8.80 -9.78
N SER A 268 7.96 8.51 -10.57
CA SER A 268 7.53 7.12 -10.83
C SER A 268 8.63 6.23 -11.40
N GLY A 269 9.56 6.80 -12.17
CA GLY A 269 10.71 6.07 -12.71
C GLY A 269 11.73 5.60 -11.66
N GLN A 270 11.65 6.11 -10.43
CA GLN A 270 12.51 5.74 -9.30
C GLN A 270 11.83 4.73 -8.36
N LEU A 271 10.64 4.24 -8.75
CA LEU A 271 9.91 3.21 -7.99
C LEU A 271 10.18 1.84 -8.57
N GLY A 272 10.61 0.92 -7.69
CA GLY A 272 10.61 -0.51 -7.96
C GLY A 272 9.31 -1.13 -7.47
N PHE A 273 8.63 -1.87 -8.34
CA PHE A 273 7.44 -2.64 -7.99
C PHE A 273 7.74 -4.12 -8.05
N TYR A 274 7.53 -4.80 -6.96
CA TYR A 274 7.80 -6.22 -6.81
C TYR A 274 6.63 -6.93 -6.15
N THR A 275 6.55 -8.22 -6.35
CA THR A 275 5.64 -9.10 -5.61
C THR A 275 6.48 -10.08 -4.78
N CYS A 276 6.10 -10.29 -3.54
CA CYS A 276 6.73 -11.32 -2.70
C CYS A 276 6.76 -12.65 -3.46
N PRO A 277 7.93 -13.30 -3.58
CA PRO A 277 8.07 -14.53 -4.35
C PRO A 277 7.17 -15.66 -3.83
N THR A 278 6.48 -16.33 -4.74
CA THR A 278 5.55 -17.41 -4.42
C THR A 278 5.78 -18.63 -5.31
N LYS A 279 5.34 -19.79 -4.84
CA LYS A 279 5.27 -21.05 -5.60
C LYS A 279 3.92 -21.24 -6.30
N GLY A 280 3.07 -20.18 -6.30
CA GLY A 280 1.71 -20.23 -6.82
C GLY A 280 0.67 -20.47 -5.72
N THR A 281 -0.52 -20.92 -6.14
CA THR A 281 -1.63 -21.24 -5.24
C THR A 281 -1.57 -22.69 -4.76
N GLY A 282 -2.09 -22.96 -3.57
CA GLY A 282 -2.19 -24.29 -2.98
C GLY A 282 -3.42 -24.42 -2.11
N GLN A 283 -3.56 -25.58 -1.46
CA GLN A 283 -4.65 -25.89 -0.55
C GLN A 283 -4.09 -26.19 0.84
N MET A 284 -4.64 -25.56 1.88
CA MET A 284 -4.37 -25.85 3.28
C MET A 284 -5.70 -26.14 3.99
N GLY A 285 -5.95 -27.42 4.25
CA GLY A 285 -7.30 -27.86 4.67
C GLY A 285 -8.33 -27.50 3.59
N ASN A 286 -9.34 -26.74 3.96
CA ASN A 286 -10.41 -26.27 3.05
C ASN A 286 -10.13 -24.87 2.45
N GLU A 287 -8.96 -24.28 2.72
CA GLU A 287 -8.64 -22.94 2.27
C GLU A 287 -7.70 -22.95 1.06
N SER A 288 -8.07 -22.23 -0.01
CA SER A 288 -7.15 -21.89 -1.10
C SER A 288 -6.20 -20.79 -0.62
N VAL A 289 -4.91 -21.00 -0.74
CA VAL A 289 -3.85 -20.15 -0.20
C VAL A 289 -2.79 -19.82 -1.24
N VAL A 290 -1.97 -18.81 -0.99
CA VAL A 290 -0.75 -18.53 -1.75
C VAL A 290 0.44 -19.11 -0.98
N LEU A 291 1.19 -19.98 -1.65
CA LEU A 291 2.39 -20.62 -1.10
C LEU A 291 3.61 -19.74 -1.33
N VAL A 292 4.19 -19.22 -0.27
CA VAL A 292 5.39 -18.40 -0.35
C VAL A 292 6.61 -19.25 -0.76
N ASP A 293 7.41 -18.76 -1.71
CA ASP A 293 8.75 -19.30 -1.98
C ASP A 293 9.72 -18.75 -0.92
N LYS A 294 9.75 -19.42 0.23
CA LYS A 294 10.53 -18.98 1.40
C LYS A 294 11.99 -18.62 1.08
N PRO A 295 12.77 -19.43 0.33
CA PRO A 295 14.15 -19.09 0.00
C PRO A 295 14.30 -17.82 -0.86
N LYS A 296 13.39 -17.61 -1.82
CA LYS A 296 13.41 -16.39 -2.64
C LYS A 296 12.90 -15.19 -1.85
N ALA A 297 11.83 -15.34 -1.09
CA ALA A 297 11.28 -14.27 -0.24
C ALA A 297 12.32 -13.80 0.79
N GLU A 298 13.05 -14.72 1.41
CA GLU A 298 14.11 -14.38 2.37
C GLU A 298 15.23 -13.54 1.73
N ARG A 299 15.64 -13.85 0.49
CA ARG A 299 16.63 -13.00 -0.22
C ARG A 299 16.12 -11.59 -0.47
N VAL A 300 14.83 -11.44 -0.82
CA VAL A 300 14.21 -10.12 -1.03
C VAL A 300 14.19 -9.33 0.28
N PHE A 301 13.73 -9.95 1.35
CA PHE A 301 13.62 -9.27 2.64
C PHE A 301 14.98 -9.01 3.29
N ASP A 302 15.97 -9.89 3.07
CA ASP A 302 17.34 -9.63 3.50
C ASP A 302 17.96 -8.42 2.78
N ALA A 303 17.73 -8.29 1.47
CA ALA A 303 18.16 -7.11 0.72
C ALA A 303 17.52 -5.81 1.27
N ILE A 304 16.24 -5.86 1.66
CA ILE A 304 15.54 -4.74 2.31
C ILE A 304 16.17 -4.42 3.67
N ARG A 305 16.38 -5.42 4.54
CA ARG A 305 17.00 -5.23 5.86
C ARG A 305 18.36 -4.54 5.78
N ARG A 306 19.15 -4.91 4.76
CA ARG A 306 20.51 -4.37 4.53
C ARG A 306 20.54 -3.06 3.71
N ASP A 307 19.39 -2.53 3.29
CA ASP A 307 19.29 -1.36 2.37
C ASP A 307 20.02 -1.62 1.03
N ALA A 308 20.02 -2.87 0.58
CA ALA A 308 20.71 -3.32 -0.64
C ALA A 308 19.75 -3.32 -1.85
N VAL A 309 19.26 -2.12 -2.23
CA VAL A 309 18.20 -1.92 -3.23
C VAL A 309 18.48 -2.59 -4.57
N GLY A 310 19.76 -2.57 -5.01
CA GLY A 310 20.16 -3.19 -6.28
C GLY A 310 19.99 -4.71 -6.34
N GLU A 311 19.89 -5.38 -5.20
CA GLU A 311 19.74 -6.84 -5.12
C GLU A 311 18.26 -7.28 -5.20
N ILE A 312 17.30 -6.40 -4.88
CA ILE A 312 15.87 -6.74 -4.79
C ILE A 312 15.33 -7.26 -6.12
N ALA A 313 15.64 -6.57 -7.23
CA ALA A 313 15.19 -6.96 -8.56
C ALA A 313 15.71 -8.35 -8.99
N THR A 314 16.90 -8.72 -8.55
CA THR A 314 17.50 -10.05 -8.83
C THR A 314 16.90 -11.11 -7.93
N ALA A 315 16.63 -10.79 -6.69
CA ALA A 315 16.06 -11.71 -5.70
C ALA A 315 14.59 -12.08 -6.01
N THR A 316 13.86 -11.24 -6.74
CA THR A 316 12.46 -11.51 -7.12
C THR A 316 12.31 -12.41 -8.35
N LYS A 317 13.37 -12.59 -9.15
CA LYS A 317 13.41 -13.52 -10.30
C LYS A 317 13.69 -14.94 -9.85
#